data_34ee55c1da814583c375031211923294
#
_entry.id   34ee55c1da814583c375031211923294
#
_cell.length_a   1.000
_cell.length_b   1.000
_cell.length_c   1.000
_cell.angle_alpha   90.00
_cell.angle_beta   90.00
_cell.angle_gamma   90.00
#
_symmetry.space_group_name_H-M   'P 1'
#
loop_
_entity.id
_entity.type
_entity.pdbx_description
1 polymer ?
#
loop_
_entity_poly.entity_id
_entity_poly.type
_entity_poly.pdbx_seq_one_letter_code
_entity_poly.pdbx_strand_id
1 'polypeptide(L)'
;MAKLSVNQALSKAKSHEKKGEILEAQKLYKVVLDAFPNNKKAKLMLANLDRLFQNGNVKKPPSNIINQLVALYNQGHFSLVVENCQRLVSQFPDAFIIWNILGAASKGLGRVEEASKAFMKVVKLNPAYADGYNNLGVSLHEQGKFESAVIAYKKAISIKPNYAEACNNLGNTLLE
;
A
#
# COMPACT_ATOMS: atom_id res chain seq x y z
N MET A 1 15.29 -20.77 -15.35
CA MET A 1 15.40 -19.31 -15.56
C MET A 1 16.86 -18.94 -15.65
N ALA A 2 17.29 -18.27 -16.73
CA ALA A 2 18.69 -17.87 -16.91
C ALA A 2 19.09 -16.87 -15.81
N LYS A 3 20.15 -17.19 -15.04
CA LYS A 3 20.72 -16.26 -14.04
C LYS A 3 21.24 -15.02 -14.78
N LEU A 4 20.62 -13.86 -14.52
CA LEU A 4 21.14 -12.57 -15.00
C LEU A 4 22.57 -12.37 -14.50
N SER A 5 23.48 -11.94 -15.40
CA SER A 5 24.82 -11.52 -14.97
C SER A 5 24.70 -10.26 -14.09
N VAL A 6 25.69 -10.04 -13.22
CA VAL A 6 25.72 -8.83 -12.35
C VAL A 6 25.55 -7.56 -13.15
N ASN A 7 26.22 -7.44 -14.31
CA ASN A 7 26.11 -6.25 -15.15
C ASN A 7 24.72 -6.09 -15.77
N GLN A 8 24.09 -7.18 -16.17
CA GLN A 8 22.69 -7.14 -16.66
C GLN A 8 21.72 -6.74 -15.56
N ALA A 9 21.88 -7.29 -14.35
CA ALA A 9 21.04 -6.93 -13.20
C ALA A 9 21.20 -5.45 -12.83
N LEU A 10 22.43 -4.94 -12.76
CA LEU A 10 22.69 -3.51 -12.49
C LEU A 10 22.16 -2.59 -13.59
N SER A 11 22.29 -2.98 -14.86
CA SER A 11 21.76 -2.21 -15.99
C SER A 11 20.24 -2.17 -15.95
N LYS A 12 19.59 -3.29 -15.66
CA LYS A 12 18.14 -3.39 -15.52
C LYS A 12 17.63 -2.57 -14.33
N ALA A 13 18.33 -2.65 -13.17
CA ALA A 13 18.01 -1.83 -12.01
C ALA A 13 18.06 -0.33 -12.35
N LYS A 14 19.10 0.12 -13.04
CA LYS A 14 19.23 1.52 -13.48
C LYS A 14 18.16 1.93 -14.49
N SER A 15 17.69 1.01 -15.33
CA SER A 15 16.55 1.25 -16.23
C SER A 15 15.27 1.45 -15.44
N HIS A 16 15.02 0.64 -14.39
CA HIS A 16 13.87 0.80 -13.49
C HIS A 16 13.94 2.14 -12.73
N GLU A 17 15.12 2.56 -12.25
CA GLU A 17 15.28 3.90 -11.65
C GLU A 17 14.83 5.03 -12.59
N LYS A 18 15.30 4.99 -13.86
CA LYS A 18 14.95 6.01 -14.85
C LYS A 18 13.46 6.05 -15.15
N LYS A 19 12.76 4.92 -15.03
CA LYS A 19 11.31 4.80 -15.21
C LYS A 19 10.54 5.16 -13.93
N GLY A 20 11.26 5.46 -12.81
CA GLY A 20 10.64 5.69 -11.52
C GLY A 20 10.14 4.42 -10.81
N GLU A 21 10.49 3.25 -11.31
CA GLU A 21 10.15 1.93 -10.76
C GLU A 21 11.11 1.57 -9.62
N ILE A 22 11.07 2.37 -8.55
CA ILE A 22 12.09 2.38 -7.48
C ILE A 22 12.14 1.05 -6.72
N LEU A 23 10.97 0.44 -6.48
CA LEU A 23 10.90 -0.85 -5.76
C LEU A 23 11.57 -1.98 -6.54
N GLU A 24 11.39 -2.02 -7.87
CA GLU A 24 12.04 -3.02 -8.73
C GLU A 24 13.55 -2.78 -8.83
N ALA A 25 13.97 -1.51 -8.88
CA ALA A 25 15.39 -1.16 -8.83
C ALA A 25 16.02 -1.63 -7.51
N GLN A 26 15.41 -1.33 -6.35
CA GLN A 26 15.91 -1.79 -5.04
C GLN A 26 16.01 -3.31 -4.95
N LYS A 27 14.99 -4.03 -5.45
CA LYS A 27 14.97 -5.49 -5.47
C LYS A 27 16.17 -6.06 -6.26
N LEU A 28 16.44 -5.51 -7.42
CA LEU A 28 17.56 -5.94 -8.25
C LEU A 28 18.91 -5.63 -7.61
N TYR A 29 19.09 -4.47 -6.97
CA TYR A 29 20.32 -4.17 -6.24
C TYR A 29 20.52 -5.10 -5.04
N LYS A 30 19.46 -5.46 -4.32
CA LYS A 30 19.52 -6.45 -3.23
C LYS A 30 19.92 -7.83 -3.74
N VAL A 31 19.31 -8.31 -4.84
CA VAL A 31 19.69 -9.59 -5.48
C VAL A 31 21.17 -9.60 -5.87
N VAL A 32 21.71 -8.47 -6.37
CA VAL A 32 23.14 -8.36 -6.65
C VAL A 32 23.97 -8.44 -5.38
N LEU A 33 23.54 -7.82 -4.29
CA LEU A 33 24.29 -7.82 -3.01
C LEU A 33 24.20 -9.15 -2.28
N ASP A 34 23.11 -9.89 -2.41
CA ASP A 34 22.97 -11.24 -1.87
C ASP A 34 23.97 -12.21 -2.52
N ALA A 35 24.18 -12.07 -3.83
CA ALA A 35 25.16 -12.87 -4.56
C ALA A 35 26.60 -12.33 -4.45
N PHE A 36 26.78 -11.03 -4.33
CA PHE A 36 28.05 -10.31 -4.31
C PHE A 36 28.05 -9.22 -3.23
N PRO A 37 28.20 -9.55 -1.94
CA PRO A 37 28.08 -8.63 -0.82
C PRO A 37 29.02 -7.41 -0.88
N ASN A 38 30.14 -7.52 -1.58
CA ASN A 38 31.14 -6.45 -1.72
C ASN A 38 30.99 -5.61 -3.00
N ASN A 39 29.89 -5.75 -3.74
CA ASN A 39 29.68 -4.94 -4.94
C ASN A 39 29.44 -3.48 -4.59
N LYS A 40 30.51 -2.66 -4.70
CA LYS A 40 30.50 -1.23 -4.36
C LYS A 40 29.41 -0.45 -5.10
N LYS A 41 29.16 -0.80 -6.38
CA LYS A 41 28.18 -0.10 -7.21
C LYS A 41 26.74 -0.38 -6.74
N ALA A 42 26.40 -1.64 -6.45
CA ALA A 42 25.09 -1.99 -5.92
C ALA A 42 24.85 -1.37 -4.53
N LYS A 43 25.87 -1.40 -3.63
CA LYS A 43 25.81 -0.74 -2.32
C LYS A 43 25.52 0.76 -2.45
N LEU A 44 26.27 1.45 -3.31
CA LEU A 44 26.11 2.89 -3.50
C LEU A 44 24.73 3.23 -4.07
N MET A 45 24.28 2.48 -5.09
CA MET A 45 22.98 2.75 -5.72
C MET A 45 21.82 2.46 -4.75
N LEU A 46 21.87 1.35 -4.01
CA LEU A 46 20.88 1.06 -2.98
C LEU A 46 20.87 2.12 -1.89
N ALA A 47 22.05 2.52 -1.38
CA ALA A 47 22.14 3.58 -0.37
C ALA A 47 21.62 4.94 -0.89
N ASN A 48 21.82 5.26 -2.17
CA ASN A 48 21.25 6.47 -2.76
C ASN A 48 19.72 6.40 -2.84
N LEU A 49 19.15 5.26 -3.22
CA LEU A 49 17.69 5.05 -3.19
C LEU A 49 17.17 5.13 -1.76
N ASP A 50 17.82 4.46 -0.80
CA ASP A 50 17.45 4.52 0.61
C ASP A 50 17.56 5.94 1.17
N ARG A 51 18.57 6.71 0.74
CA ARG A 51 18.75 8.13 1.13
C ARG A 51 17.64 9.03 0.60
N LEU A 52 17.10 8.77 -0.60
CA LEU A 52 15.91 9.47 -1.10
C LEU A 52 14.69 9.27 -0.16
N PHE A 53 14.64 8.14 0.53
CA PHE A 53 13.61 7.83 1.52
C PHE A 53 13.98 8.30 2.95
N GLN A 54 15.27 8.31 3.32
CA GLN A 54 15.75 8.63 4.68
C GLN A 54 15.96 10.11 4.93
N ASN A 55 16.17 10.94 3.90
CA ASN A 55 16.25 12.39 4.06
C ASN A 55 14.88 12.91 4.50
N GLY A 56 14.69 13.02 5.81
CA GLY A 56 13.49 13.31 6.58
C GLY A 56 12.62 14.51 6.15
N ASN A 57 12.73 14.94 4.88
CA ASN A 57 11.88 15.91 4.22
C ASN A 57 10.78 15.29 3.34
N VAL A 58 10.78 13.94 3.13
CA VAL A 58 9.74 13.28 2.34
C VAL A 58 8.70 12.70 3.28
N LYS A 59 7.88 13.56 3.87
CA LYS A 59 6.69 13.15 4.66
C LYS A 59 5.63 12.41 3.82
N LYS A 60 5.80 12.37 2.49
CA LYS A 60 4.83 11.74 1.57
C LYS A 60 5.55 10.76 0.63
N PRO A 61 4.92 9.60 0.36
CA PRO A 61 5.47 8.67 -0.62
C PRO A 61 5.50 9.31 -2.01
N PRO A 62 6.52 9.04 -2.82
CA PRO A 62 6.58 9.50 -4.21
C PRO A 62 5.36 9.02 -5.03
N SER A 63 4.81 9.91 -5.85
CA SER A 63 3.59 9.61 -6.63
C SER A 63 3.76 8.43 -7.58
N ASN A 64 4.95 8.22 -8.14
CA ASN A 64 5.25 7.09 -8.99
C ASN A 64 5.13 5.74 -8.25
N ILE A 65 5.49 5.68 -6.97
CA ILE A 65 5.32 4.47 -6.14
C ILE A 65 3.83 4.17 -5.94
N ILE A 66 3.03 5.20 -5.63
CA ILE A 66 1.59 5.04 -5.49
C ILE A 66 0.96 4.57 -6.79
N ASN A 67 1.34 5.18 -7.93
CA ASN A 67 0.84 4.77 -9.24
C ASN A 67 1.20 3.32 -9.58
N GLN A 68 2.40 2.84 -9.21
CA GLN A 68 2.80 1.44 -9.39
C GLN A 68 1.96 0.49 -8.54
N LEU A 69 1.71 0.84 -7.26
CA LEU A 69 0.86 0.04 -6.38
C LEU A 69 -0.57 -0.05 -6.92
N VAL A 70 -1.12 1.07 -7.40
CA VAL A 70 -2.46 1.11 -8.02
C VAL A 70 -2.48 0.28 -9.30
N ALA A 71 -1.45 0.36 -10.15
CA ALA A 71 -1.36 -0.46 -11.36
C ALA A 71 -1.33 -1.96 -11.04
N LEU A 72 -0.52 -2.38 -10.06
CA LEU A 72 -0.46 -3.77 -9.59
C LEU A 72 -1.80 -4.23 -9.00
N TYR A 73 -2.47 -3.37 -8.24
CA TYR A 73 -3.79 -3.63 -7.69
C TYR A 73 -4.82 -3.87 -8.80
N ASN A 74 -4.87 -2.99 -9.81
CA ASN A 74 -5.78 -3.10 -10.95
C ASN A 74 -5.52 -4.34 -11.82
N GLN A 75 -4.29 -4.87 -11.79
CA GLN A 75 -3.91 -6.15 -12.43
C GLN A 75 -4.26 -7.39 -11.58
N GLY A 76 -4.81 -7.21 -10.38
CA GLY A 76 -5.14 -8.30 -9.46
C GLY A 76 -3.93 -8.89 -8.73
N HIS A 77 -2.75 -8.27 -8.78
CA HIS A 77 -1.55 -8.75 -8.10
C HIS A 77 -1.53 -8.40 -6.60
N PHE A 78 -2.63 -8.73 -5.90
CA PHE A 78 -2.87 -8.31 -4.50
C PHE A 78 -1.77 -8.75 -3.54
N SER A 79 -1.23 -9.97 -3.65
CA SER A 79 -0.15 -10.45 -2.79
C SER A 79 1.10 -9.57 -2.90
N LEU A 80 1.45 -9.16 -4.13
CA LEU A 80 2.60 -8.30 -4.39
C LEU A 80 2.35 -6.88 -3.87
N VAL A 81 1.11 -6.38 -3.99
CA VAL A 81 0.70 -5.09 -3.41
C VAL A 81 0.85 -5.11 -1.90
N VAL A 82 0.35 -6.15 -1.22
CA VAL A 82 0.46 -6.29 0.24
C VAL A 82 1.92 -6.29 0.68
N GLU A 83 2.78 -7.11 0.05
CA GLU A 83 4.22 -7.17 0.35
C GLU A 83 4.89 -5.80 0.20
N ASN A 84 4.62 -5.10 -0.89
CA ASN A 84 5.18 -3.77 -1.13
C ASN A 84 4.65 -2.73 -0.14
N CYS A 85 3.33 -2.73 0.14
CA CYS A 85 2.75 -1.82 1.11
C CYS A 85 3.30 -2.03 2.52
N GLN A 86 3.48 -3.28 2.98
CA GLN A 86 4.05 -3.60 4.29
C GLN A 86 5.47 -3.04 4.46
N ARG A 87 6.29 -3.06 3.40
CA ARG A 87 7.60 -2.40 3.41
C ARG A 87 7.50 -0.87 3.45
N LEU A 88 6.54 -0.32 2.69
CA LEU A 88 6.38 1.13 2.58
C LEU A 88 5.76 1.77 3.82
N VAL A 89 4.88 1.11 4.55
CA VAL A 89 4.32 1.64 5.81
C VAL A 89 5.38 1.80 6.90
N SER A 90 6.48 1.03 6.84
CA SER A 90 7.63 1.22 7.73
C SER A 90 8.42 2.50 7.40
N GLN A 91 8.43 2.91 6.12
CA GLN A 91 9.11 4.11 5.64
C GLN A 91 8.22 5.36 5.71
N PHE A 92 6.92 5.18 5.48
CA PHE A 92 5.90 6.24 5.42
C PHE A 92 4.72 5.90 6.34
N PRO A 93 4.93 5.83 7.66
CA PRO A 93 3.90 5.35 8.61
C PRO A 93 2.64 6.22 8.64
N ASP A 94 2.77 7.51 8.28
CA ASP A 94 1.69 8.50 8.28
C ASP A 94 1.03 8.69 6.90
N ALA A 95 1.46 7.93 5.89
CA ALA A 95 0.87 7.98 4.55
C ALA A 95 -0.41 7.13 4.49
N PHE A 96 -1.56 7.73 4.84
CA PHE A 96 -2.85 7.03 4.85
C PHE A 96 -3.17 6.34 3.52
N ILE A 97 -2.69 6.87 2.39
CA ILE A 97 -2.93 6.28 1.06
C ILE A 97 -2.30 4.89 0.92
N ILE A 98 -1.10 4.65 1.50
CA ILE A 98 -0.46 3.32 1.48
C ILE A 98 -1.27 2.35 2.34
N TRP A 99 -1.72 2.78 3.52
CA TRP A 99 -2.58 1.98 4.37
C TRP A 99 -3.91 1.65 3.68
N ASN A 100 -4.48 2.60 2.91
CA ASN A 100 -5.69 2.37 2.15
C ASN A 100 -5.50 1.31 1.05
N ILE A 101 -4.39 1.40 0.29
CA ILE A 101 -4.05 0.40 -0.73
C ILE A 101 -3.78 -0.96 -0.09
N LEU A 102 -3.08 -1.01 1.06
CA LEU A 102 -2.85 -2.22 1.83
C LEU A 102 -4.16 -2.88 2.25
N GLY A 103 -5.08 -2.09 2.81
CA GLY A 103 -6.40 -2.59 3.22
C GLY A 103 -7.20 -3.14 2.05
N ALA A 104 -7.24 -2.43 0.92
CA ALA A 104 -7.94 -2.87 -0.27
C ALA A 104 -7.34 -4.16 -0.86
N ALA A 105 -6.01 -4.28 -0.92
CA ALA A 105 -5.34 -5.48 -1.41
C ALA A 105 -5.51 -6.68 -0.45
N SER A 106 -5.44 -6.47 0.86
CA SER A 106 -5.71 -7.50 1.87
C SER A 106 -7.15 -8.01 1.75
N LYS A 107 -8.12 -7.11 1.55
CA LYS A 107 -9.51 -7.47 1.27
C LYS A 107 -9.64 -8.30 -0.01
N GLY A 108 -8.95 -7.91 -1.09
CA GLY A 108 -8.92 -8.67 -2.35
C GLY A 108 -8.36 -10.09 -2.19
N LEU A 109 -7.57 -10.35 -1.14
CA LEU A 109 -7.06 -11.68 -0.76
C LEU A 109 -7.98 -12.42 0.24
N GLY A 110 -9.13 -11.85 0.63
CA GLY A 110 -10.00 -12.40 1.66
C GLY A 110 -9.45 -12.26 3.10
N ARG A 111 -8.38 -11.46 3.30
CA ARG A 111 -7.76 -11.23 4.62
C ARG A 111 -8.46 -10.08 5.34
N VAL A 112 -9.69 -10.33 5.75
CA VAL A 112 -10.61 -9.26 6.22
C VAL A 112 -10.12 -8.59 7.50
N GLU A 113 -9.48 -9.34 8.42
CA GLU A 113 -8.90 -8.81 9.65
C GLU A 113 -7.72 -7.87 9.38
N GLU A 114 -6.86 -8.23 8.43
CA GLU A 114 -5.74 -7.36 8.02
C GLU A 114 -6.26 -6.09 7.35
N ALA A 115 -7.28 -6.21 6.50
CA ALA A 115 -7.93 -5.11 5.83
C ALA A 115 -8.53 -4.11 6.85
N SER A 116 -9.31 -4.61 7.80
CA SER A 116 -9.91 -3.75 8.83
C SER A 116 -8.87 -3.02 9.68
N LYS A 117 -7.76 -3.68 10.07
CA LYS A 117 -6.64 -3.04 10.78
C LYS A 117 -6.00 -1.92 9.95
N ALA A 118 -5.81 -2.16 8.65
CA ALA A 118 -5.27 -1.15 7.75
C ALA A 118 -6.22 0.05 7.61
N PHE A 119 -7.52 -0.19 7.41
CA PHE A 119 -8.52 0.89 7.32
C PHE A 119 -8.72 1.65 8.64
N MET A 120 -8.61 0.99 9.80
CA MET A 120 -8.55 1.70 11.09
C MET A 120 -7.37 2.69 11.14
N LYS A 121 -6.21 2.30 10.60
CA LYS A 121 -5.07 3.21 10.51
C LYS A 121 -5.35 4.36 9.54
N VAL A 122 -6.04 4.11 8.41
CA VAL A 122 -6.47 5.15 7.45
C VAL A 122 -7.31 6.22 8.14
N VAL A 123 -8.38 5.82 8.83
CA VAL A 123 -9.31 6.78 9.45
C VAL A 123 -8.70 7.51 10.64
N LYS A 124 -7.70 6.90 11.32
CA LYS A 124 -6.90 7.57 12.35
C LYS A 124 -5.99 8.65 11.76
N LEU A 125 -5.35 8.38 10.61
CA LEU A 125 -4.43 9.30 9.94
C LEU A 125 -5.16 10.41 9.16
N ASN A 126 -6.33 10.09 8.60
CA ASN A 126 -7.17 11.05 7.89
C ASN A 126 -8.64 10.92 8.32
N PRO A 127 -9.04 11.57 9.43
CA PRO A 127 -10.41 11.50 9.95
C PRO A 127 -11.48 12.11 9.05
N ALA A 128 -11.11 12.84 7.99
CA ALA A 128 -12.02 13.42 7.01
C ALA A 128 -12.17 12.57 5.74
N TYR A 129 -11.59 11.37 5.70
CA TYR A 129 -11.61 10.51 4.52
C TYR A 129 -12.82 9.56 4.56
N ALA A 130 -13.93 9.95 3.92
CA ALA A 130 -15.18 9.20 3.91
C ALA A 130 -15.01 7.76 3.37
N ASP A 131 -14.23 7.58 2.28
CA ASP A 131 -14.01 6.26 1.68
C ASP A 131 -13.28 5.31 2.64
N GLY A 132 -12.39 5.83 3.50
CA GLY A 132 -11.72 5.05 4.53
C GLY A 132 -12.70 4.49 5.57
N TYR A 133 -13.68 5.27 5.97
CA TYR A 133 -14.73 4.80 6.88
C TYR A 133 -15.69 3.81 6.20
N ASN A 134 -16.04 4.03 4.94
CA ASN A 134 -16.85 3.06 4.19
C ASN A 134 -16.11 1.72 4.08
N ASN A 135 -14.84 1.71 3.68
CA ASN A 135 -14.02 0.51 3.55
C ASN A 135 -13.82 -0.21 4.88
N LEU A 136 -13.67 0.55 5.98
CA LEU A 136 -13.64 -0.01 7.33
C LEU A 136 -14.97 -0.68 7.67
N GLY A 137 -16.08 -0.01 7.39
CA GLY A 137 -17.43 -0.55 7.60
C GLY A 137 -17.67 -1.86 6.86
N VAL A 138 -17.28 -1.93 5.58
CA VAL A 138 -17.36 -3.15 4.77
C VAL A 138 -16.55 -4.29 5.41
N SER A 139 -15.29 -4.02 5.80
CA SER A 139 -14.44 -5.04 6.42
C SER A 139 -14.96 -5.49 7.80
N LEU A 140 -15.62 -4.63 8.56
CA LEU A 140 -16.24 -4.96 9.85
C LEU A 140 -17.52 -5.78 9.63
N HIS A 141 -18.33 -5.44 8.63
CA HIS A 141 -19.52 -6.19 8.27
C HIS A 141 -19.15 -7.62 7.85
N GLU A 142 -18.13 -7.80 6.99
CA GLU A 142 -17.62 -9.10 6.57
C GLU A 142 -17.07 -9.95 7.76
N GLN A 143 -16.71 -9.30 8.88
CA GLN A 143 -16.33 -9.96 10.15
C GLN A 143 -17.53 -10.26 11.07
N GLY A 144 -18.77 -9.96 10.67
CA GLY A 144 -19.96 -10.06 11.53
C GLY A 144 -20.02 -9.02 12.64
N LYS A 145 -19.19 -7.95 12.58
CA LYS A 145 -19.16 -6.87 13.59
C LYS A 145 -20.10 -5.73 13.17
N PHE A 146 -21.39 -6.06 13.11
CA PHE A 146 -22.42 -5.21 12.50
C PHE A 146 -22.55 -3.85 13.18
N GLU A 147 -22.57 -3.78 14.52
CA GLU A 147 -22.68 -2.51 15.24
C GLU A 147 -21.50 -1.57 14.93
N SER A 148 -20.28 -2.12 14.86
CA SER A 148 -19.09 -1.35 14.51
C SER A 148 -19.12 -0.89 13.06
N ALA A 149 -19.62 -1.71 12.15
CA ALA A 149 -19.81 -1.36 10.75
C ALA A 149 -20.80 -0.21 10.59
N VAL A 150 -21.94 -0.25 11.29
CA VAL A 150 -22.95 0.83 11.32
C VAL A 150 -22.31 2.15 11.76
N ILE A 151 -21.48 2.14 12.81
CA ILE A 151 -20.79 3.34 13.29
C ILE A 151 -19.86 3.90 12.19
N ALA A 152 -19.11 3.02 11.53
CA ALA A 152 -18.21 3.42 10.46
C ALA A 152 -18.97 4.03 9.26
N TYR A 153 -20.04 3.39 8.78
CA TYR A 153 -20.84 3.91 7.68
C TYR A 153 -21.51 5.25 8.02
N LYS A 154 -22.09 5.40 9.24
CA LYS A 154 -22.64 6.67 9.69
C LYS A 154 -21.58 7.77 9.67
N LYS A 155 -20.34 7.46 10.06
CA LYS A 155 -19.24 8.42 9.99
C LYS A 155 -18.88 8.77 8.54
N ALA A 156 -18.84 7.80 7.62
CA ALA A 156 -18.63 8.05 6.19
C ALA A 156 -19.69 9.02 5.63
N ILE A 157 -20.98 8.77 5.94
CA ILE A 157 -22.11 9.60 5.51
C ILE A 157 -22.04 10.99 6.14
N SER A 158 -21.65 11.12 7.42
CA SER A 158 -21.48 12.43 8.05
C SER A 158 -20.42 13.31 7.39
N ILE A 159 -19.38 12.69 6.81
CA ILE A 159 -18.31 13.38 6.06
C ILE A 159 -18.78 13.70 4.64
N LYS A 160 -19.46 12.74 3.99
CA LYS A 160 -19.94 12.85 2.61
C LYS A 160 -21.45 12.50 2.56
N PRO A 161 -22.36 13.48 2.75
CA PRO A 161 -23.80 13.21 2.89
C PRO A 161 -24.43 12.46 1.70
N ASN A 162 -23.92 12.67 0.47
CA ASN A 162 -24.42 12.00 -0.74
C ASN A 162 -23.60 10.75 -1.10
N TYR A 163 -23.12 10.00 -0.09
CA TYR A 163 -22.33 8.78 -0.33
C TYR A 163 -23.25 7.56 -0.47
N ALA A 164 -23.81 7.39 -1.67
CA ALA A 164 -24.80 6.34 -1.97
C ALA A 164 -24.34 4.94 -1.55
N GLU A 165 -23.05 4.58 -1.81
CA GLU A 165 -22.48 3.28 -1.43
C GLU A 165 -22.53 3.07 0.09
N ALA A 166 -22.11 4.06 0.88
CA ALA A 166 -22.14 3.95 2.34
C ALA A 166 -23.57 3.89 2.87
N CYS A 167 -24.53 4.60 2.26
CA CYS A 167 -25.94 4.50 2.61
C CYS A 167 -26.51 3.11 2.33
N ASN A 168 -26.20 2.52 1.18
CA ASN A 168 -26.63 1.16 0.83
C ASN A 168 -26.01 0.13 1.78
N ASN A 169 -24.71 0.22 2.05
CA ASN A 169 -24.02 -0.67 2.97
C ASN A 169 -24.58 -0.58 4.40
N LEU A 170 -24.89 0.65 4.86
CA LEU A 170 -25.55 0.87 6.15
C LEU A 170 -26.93 0.20 6.18
N GLY A 171 -27.74 0.41 5.13
CA GLY A 171 -29.07 -0.21 5.04
C GLY A 171 -29.02 -1.72 5.12
N ASN A 172 -28.13 -2.36 4.33
CA ASN A 172 -27.93 -3.80 4.35
C ASN A 172 -27.48 -4.29 5.73
N THR A 173 -26.55 -3.57 6.39
CA THR A 173 -26.04 -3.96 7.71
C THR A 173 -27.11 -3.86 8.83
N LEU A 174 -28.08 -2.98 8.68
CA LEU A 174 -29.19 -2.83 9.65
C LEU A 174 -30.25 -3.92 9.54
N LEU A 175 -30.23 -4.73 8.48
CA LEU A 175 -31.15 -5.84 8.27
C LEU A 175 -30.61 -7.17 8.84
N GLU A 176 -29.33 -7.21 9.24
CA GLU A 176 -28.68 -8.37 9.88
C GLU A 176 -28.88 -8.37 11.40
#